data_42a649c17eead5dc3c570880a156437f
#
_entry.id   42a649c17eead5dc3c570880a156437f
#
_cell.length_a   1.000
_cell.length_b   1.000
_cell.length_c   1.000
_cell.angle_alpha   90.00
_cell.angle_beta   90.00
_cell.angle_gamma   90.00
#
_symmetry.space_group_name_H-M   'P 1'
#
loop_
_entity.id
_entity.type
_entity.pdbx_description
1 polymer ?
#
loop_
_entity_poly.entity_id
_entity_poly.type
_entity_poly.pdbx_seq_one_letter_code
_entity_poly.pdbx_strand_id
1 'polypeptide(L)'
;LHKLAGIDSPAFNKYKLRNNINDCNLVSEKNNIEFKWNSNFPINSLDIMRGYISISNDKQNDYLNCFFDAYWKDNQDLSNIENISKLLSDLKIDTEVFFKSIKEQSVKDKLIKLTTDAFKKEVFGTPTFIINNKIFWGQDRLEYALEEFSSN
;
A
#
# COMPACT_ATOMS: atom_id res chain seq x y z
N LEU A 1 8.40 3.83 6.70
CA LEU A 1 9.35 4.32 5.70
C LEU A 1 9.61 5.82 5.88
N HIS A 2 8.60 6.69 5.81
CA HIS A 2 8.74 8.16 5.95
C HIS A 2 9.53 8.55 7.22
N LYS A 3 9.21 7.94 8.37
CA LYS A 3 9.94 8.20 9.63
C LYS A 3 11.43 7.86 9.53
N LEU A 4 11.81 6.79 8.84
CA LEU A 4 13.21 6.42 8.62
C LEU A 4 13.91 7.39 7.67
N ALA A 5 13.20 7.90 6.67
CA ALA A 5 13.71 8.85 5.69
C ALA A 5 13.71 10.30 6.19
N GLY A 6 13.20 10.58 7.39
CA GLY A 6 13.07 11.95 7.92
C GLY A 6 12.10 12.83 7.14
N ILE A 7 11.10 12.22 6.51
CA ILE A 7 10.15 12.91 5.63
C ILE A 7 8.77 12.92 6.29
N ASP A 8 8.15 14.10 6.34
CA ASP A 8 6.74 14.22 6.73
C ASP A 8 5.82 13.76 5.60
N SER A 9 4.76 13.02 5.98
CA SER A 9 3.77 12.60 4.99
C SER A 9 3.11 13.81 4.31
N PRO A 10 2.97 13.79 2.97
CA PRO A 10 2.23 14.83 2.24
C PRO A 10 0.81 15.06 2.75
N ALA A 11 0.19 14.04 3.38
CA ALA A 11 -1.13 14.12 3.99
C ALA A 11 -1.26 15.20 5.07
N PHE A 12 -0.16 15.57 5.73
CA PHE A 12 -0.16 16.60 6.77
C PHE A 12 0.10 18.03 6.25
N ASN A 13 0.29 18.18 4.93
CA ASN A 13 0.43 19.50 4.29
C ASN A 13 -0.78 19.75 3.39
N LYS A 14 -1.61 20.73 3.74
CA LYS A 14 -2.87 21.07 3.04
C LYS A 14 -2.71 21.22 1.52
N TYR A 15 -1.66 21.90 1.09
CA TYR A 15 -1.45 22.18 -0.34
C TYR A 15 -0.97 20.93 -1.10
N LYS A 16 -0.06 20.16 -0.48
CA LYS A 16 0.42 18.90 -1.05
C LYS A 16 -0.73 17.88 -1.12
N LEU A 17 -1.55 17.78 -0.07
CA LEU A 17 -2.71 16.90 -0.05
C LEU A 17 -3.69 17.24 -1.18
N ARG A 18 -4.04 18.53 -1.32
CA ARG A 18 -4.93 18.98 -2.40
C ARG A 18 -4.38 18.65 -3.78
N ASN A 19 -3.08 18.87 -3.99
CA ASN A 19 -2.44 18.52 -5.26
C ASN A 19 -2.47 17.02 -5.52
N ASN A 20 -2.17 16.20 -4.51
CA ASN A 20 -2.24 14.74 -4.63
C ASN A 20 -3.64 14.25 -5.00
N ILE A 21 -4.69 14.81 -4.39
CA ILE A 21 -6.08 14.47 -4.74
C ILE A 21 -6.35 14.79 -6.22
N ASN A 22 -5.97 15.98 -6.69
CA ASN A 22 -6.16 16.37 -8.08
C ASN A 22 -5.37 15.47 -9.04
N ASP A 23 -4.12 15.15 -8.71
CA ASP A 23 -3.25 14.31 -9.52
C ASP A 23 -3.79 12.87 -9.62
N CYS A 24 -4.23 12.29 -8.49
CA CYS A 24 -4.87 10.97 -8.50
C CYS A 24 -6.14 10.94 -9.36
N ASN A 25 -6.98 11.97 -9.30
CA ASN A 25 -8.17 12.07 -10.15
C ASN A 25 -7.79 12.16 -11.63
N LEU A 26 -6.84 13.01 -12.00
CA LEU A 26 -6.37 13.14 -13.39
C LEU A 26 -5.81 11.82 -13.95
N VAL A 27 -5.00 11.13 -13.15
CA VAL A 27 -4.39 9.84 -13.57
C VAL A 27 -5.46 8.76 -13.69
N SER A 28 -6.40 8.68 -12.75
CA SER A 28 -7.48 7.69 -12.78
C SER A 28 -8.42 7.92 -13.96
N GLU A 29 -8.85 9.16 -14.22
CA GLU A 29 -9.66 9.53 -15.37
C GLU A 29 -8.98 9.18 -16.70
N LYS A 30 -7.70 9.56 -16.86
CA LYS A 30 -6.91 9.29 -18.06
C LYS A 30 -6.80 7.78 -18.36
N ASN A 31 -6.73 6.95 -17.32
CA ASN A 31 -6.51 5.52 -17.45
C ASN A 31 -7.80 4.69 -17.27
N ASN A 32 -8.97 5.33 -17.14
CA ASN A 32 -10.25 4.68 -16.89
C ASN A 32 -10.23 3.78 -15.64
N ILE A 33 -9.58 4.24 -14.58
CA ILE A 33 -9.51 3.55 -13.29
C ILE A 33 -10.64 4.09 -12.41
N GLU A 34 -11.48 3.20 -11.89
CA GLU A 34 -12.46 3.54 -10.87
C GLU A 34 -11.74 3.94 -9.57
N PHE A 35 -11.75 5.23 -9.26
CA PHE A 35 -11.04 5.78 -8.12
C PHE A 35 -11.91 6.79 -7.37
N LYS A 36 -11.85 6.73 -6.05
CA LYS A 36 -12.48 7.69 -5.16
C LYS A 36 -11.55 7.96 -3.98
N TRP A 37 -11.19 9.23 -3.79
CA TRP A 37 -10.41 9.61 -2.61
C TRP A 37 -11.19 9.27 -1.34
N ASN A 38 -10.58 8.45 -0.48
CA ASN A 38 -11.26 7.94 0.71
C ASN A 38 -11.52 9.05 1.72
N SER A 39 -12.78 9.14 2.20
CA SER A 39 -13.22 10.16 3.16
C SER A 39 -12.56 10.03 4.54
N ASN A 40 -12.04 8.84 4.86
CA ASN A 40 -11.33 8.56 6.11
C ASN A 40 -9.79 8.66 5.97
N PHE A 41 -9.29 9.19 4.85
CA PHE A 41 -7.84 9.34 4.65
C PHE A 41 -7.25 10.46 5.53
N PRO A 42 -6.09 10.24 6.18
CA PRO A 42 -5.31 9.00 6.25
C PRO A 42 -5.78 8.06 7.37
N ILE A 43 -5.70 6.75 7.13
CA ILE A 43 -5.91 5.73 8.16
C ILE A 43 -4.60 5.13 8.66
N ASN A 44 -4.66 4.47 9.81
CA ASN A 44 -3.57 3.61 10.26
C ASN A 44 -3.67 2.22 9.57
N SER A 45 -2.90 2.00 8.52
CA SER A 45 -2.89 0.76 7.74
C SER A 45 -1.98 -0.34 8.30
N LEU A 46 -1.46 -0.17 9.53
CA LEU A 46 -0.44 -1.08 10.08
C LEU A 46 -0.93 -2.53 10.18
N ASP A 47 -2.17 -2.73 10.63
CA ASP A 47 -2.75 -4.08 10.77
C ASP A 47 -3.07 -4.70 9.41
N ILE A 48 -3.47 -3.91 8.42
CA ILE A 48 -3.65 -4.35 7.04
C ILE A 48 -2.32 -4.82 6.45
N MET A 49 -1.23 -4.06 6.66
CA MET A 49 0.11 -4.44 6.20
C MET A 49 0.64 -5.69 6.88
N ARG A 50 0.40 -5.85 8.19
CA ARG A 50 0.72 -7.09 8.91
C ARG A 50 -0.09 -8.27 8.41
N GLY A 51 -1.38 -8.04 8.12
CA GLY A 51 -2.27 -9.02 7.54
C GLY A 51 -1.73 -9.57 6.22
N TYR A 52 -1.34 -8.69 5.29
CA TYR A 52 -0.74 -9.09 4.02
C TYR A 52 0.47 -10.04 4.20
N ILE A 53 1.30 -9.79 5.21
CA ILE A 53 2.52 -10.61 5.46
C ILE A 53 2.19 -11.92 6.18
N SER A 54 1.06 -12.00 6.87
CA SER A 54 0.67 -13.16 7.69
C SER A 54 -0.11 -14.21 6.91
N ILE A 55 -0.75 -13.84 5.80
CA ILE A 55 -1.53 -14.75 4.96
C ILE A 55 -0.64 -15.53 4.00
N SER A 56 -1.16 -16.64 3.46
CA SER A 56 -0.48 -17.47 2.47
C SER A 56 -0.26 -16.71 1.14
N ASN A 57 0.84 -17.04 0.45
CA ASN A 57 1.24 -16.33 -0.77
C ASN A 57 0.22 -16.39 -1.89
N ASP A 58 -0.53 -17.49 -2.00
CA ASP A 58 -1.59 -17.68 -3.00
C ASP A 58 -2.77 -16.72 -2.82
N LYS A 59 -2.98 -16.22 -1.60
CA LYS A 59 -4.05 -15.27 -1.28
C LYS A 59 -3.60 -13.79 -1.30
N GLN A 60 -2.31 -13.52 -1.39
CA GLN A 60 -1.80 -12.16 -1.25
C GLN A 60 -2.29 -11.21 -2.34
N ASN A 61 -2.38 -11.66 -3.59
CA ASN A 61 -2.87 -10.82 -4.68
C ASN A 61 -4.36 -10.47 -4.51
N ASP A 62 -5.18 -11.45 -4.17
CA ASP A 62 -6.61 -11.23 -3.93
C ASP A 62 -6.84 -10.30 -2.73
N TYR A 63 -6.07 -10.49 -1.67
CA TYR A 63 -6.08 -9.62 -0.50
C TYR A 63 -5.71 -8.17 -0.88
N LEU A 64 -4.62 -7.99 -1.62
CA LEU A 64 -4.15 -6.68 -2.05
C LEU A 64 -5.24 -5.96 -2.84
N ASN A 65 -5.76 -6.59 -3.89
CA ASN A 65 -6.79 -6.02 -4.75
C ASN A 65 -8.06 -5.70 -3.97
N CYS A 66 -8.55 -6.63 -3.16
CA CYS A 66 -9.75 -6.43 -2.34
C CYS A 66 -9.64 -5.23 -1.40
N PHE A 67 -8.51 -5.08 -0.69
CA PHE A 67 -8.30 -3.97 0.24
C PHE A 67 -8.06 -2.63 -0.48
N PHE A 68 -7.41 -2.63 -1.64
CA PHE A 68 -7.27 -1.43 -2.47
C PHE A 68 -8.62 -0.98 -3.04
N ASP A 69 -9.42 -1.90 -3.59
CA ASP A 69 -10.75 -1.60 -4.12
C ASP A 69 -11.68 -1.09 -3.01
N ALA A 70 -11.72 -1.77 -1.87
CA ALA A 70 -12.52 -1.34 -0.73
C ALA A 70 -12.17 0.08 -0.27
N TYR A 71 -10.88 0.43 -0.27
CA TYR A 71 -10.42 1.72 0.22
C TYR A 71 -10.51 2.83 -0.84
N TRP A 72 -10.01 2.59 -2.06
CA TRP A 72 -9.82 3.61 -3.08
C TRP A 72 -10.90 3.65 -4.17
N LYS A 73 -11.79 2.65 -4.22
CA LYS A 73 -12.92 2.59 -5.14
C LYS A 73 -14.23 2.71 -4.36
N ASP A 74 -14.42 1.87 -3.35
CA ASP A 74 -15.69 1.75 -2.62
C ASP A 74 -15.80 2.72 -1.43
N ASN A 75 -14.73 3.47 -1.12
CA ASN A 75 -14.68 4.44 -0.02
C ASN A 75 -15.00 3.82 1.35
N GLN A 76 -14.61 2.57 1.59
CA GLN A 76 -14.86 1.92 2.88
C GLN A 76 -13.91 2.42 3.96
N ASP A 77 -14.41 2.49 5.19
CA ASP A 77 -13.59 2.78 6.37
C ASP A 77 -12.83 1.53 6.82
N LEU A 78 -11.56 1.42 6.46
CA LEU A 78 -10.70 0.31 6.86
C LEU A 78 -10.03 0.52 8.24
N SER A 79 -10.43 1.52 8.99
CA SER A 79 -10.16 1.60 10.44
C SER A 79 -11.20 0.83 11.26
N ASN A 80 -12.36 0.51 10.65
CA ASN A 80 -13.43 -0.27 11.28
C ASN A 80 -13.14 -1.79 11.12
N ILE A 81 -13.07 -2.49 12.25
CA ILE A 81 -12.78 -3.92 12.31
C ILE A 81 -13.88 -4.77 11.63
N GLU A 82 -15.15 -4.32 11.65
CA GLU A 82 -16.26 -5.02 11.01
C GLU A 82 -16.10 -5.03 9.48
N ASN A 83 -15.68 -3.89 8.89
CA ASN A 83 -15.41 -3.80 7.47
C ASN A 83 -14.26 -4.72 7.06
N ILE A 84 -13.16 -4.72 7.83
CA ILE A 84 -12.04 -5.64 7.62
C ILE A 84 -12.51 -7.10 7.72
N SER A 85 -13.30 -7.45 8.74
CA SER A 85 -13.80 -8.81 8.94
C SER A 85 -14.65 -9.29 7.76
N LYS A 86 -15.48 -8.40 7.20
CA LYS A 86 -16.29 -8.72 6.02
C LYS A 86 -15.40 -9.03 4.81
N LEU A 87 -14.42 -8.18 4.51
CA LEU A 87 -13.47 -8.40 3.40
C LEU A 87 -12.70 -9.71 3.56
N LEU A 88 -12.25 -10.03 4.78
CA LEU A 88 -11.57 -11.29 5.07
C LEU A 88 -12.49 -12.49 4.81
N SER A 89 -13.76 -12.40 5.21
CA SER A 89 -14.75 -13.47 4.99
C SER A 89 -15.00 -13.68 3.50
N ASP A 90 -15.13 -12.62 2.73
CA ASP A 90 -15.30 -12.67 1.27
C ASP A 90 -14.10 -13.37 0.59
N LEU A 91 -12.89 -13.15 1.11
CA LEU A 91 -11.65 -13.80 0.68
C LEU A 91 -11.45 -15.22 1.26
N LYS A 92 -12.41 -15.73 2.05
CA LYS A 92 -12.30 -17.02 2.75
C LYS A 92 -11.05 -17.11 3.63
N ILE A 93 -10.72 -15.99 4.29
CA ILE A 93 -9.66 -15.92 5.29
C ILE A 93 -10.32 -15.96 6.66
N ASP A 94 -9.84 -16.86 7.52
CA ASP A 94 -10.32 -16.97 8.89
C ASP A 94 -9.98 -15.71 9.68
N THR A 95 -11.02 -14.99 10.12
CA THR A 95 -10.90 -13.71 10.82
C THR A 95 -10.23 -13.82 12.18
N GLU A 96 -10.51 -14.86 12.94
CA GLU A 96 -9.91 -15.05 14.28
C GLU A 96 -8.41 -15.34 14.14
N VAL A 97 -8.06 -16.24 13.23
CA VAL A 97 -6.67 -16.56 12.91
C VAL A 97 -5.95 -15.31 12.41
N PHE A 98 -6.57 -14.54 11.54
CA PHE A 98 -6.00 -13.28 11.01
C PHE A 98 -5.69 -12.30 12.13
N PHE A 99 -6.69 -11.95 12.99
CA PHE A 99 -6.50 -10.97 14.06
C PHE A 99 -5.55 -11.46 15.16
N LYS A 100 -5.36 -12.75 15.31
CA LYS A 100 -4.31 -13.32 16.16
C LYS A 100 -2.94 -13.15 15.52
N SER A 101 -2.81 -13.52 14.24
CA SER A 101 -1.52 -13.50 13.52
C SER A 101 -0.92 -12.10 13.41
N ILE A 102 -1.70 -11.06 13.16
CA ILE A 102 -1.19 -9.68 13.09
C ILE A 102 -0.63 -9.15 14.41
N LYS A 103 -0.94 -9.81 15.52
CA LYS A 103 -0.43 -9.48 16.87
C LYS A 103 0.86 -10.23 17.20
N GLU A 104 1.21 -11.26 16.45
CA GLU A 104 2.40 -12.06 16.67
C GLU A 104 3.68 -11.24 16.49
N GLN A 105 4.66 -11.45 17.37
CA GLN A 105 5.92 -10.72 17.31
C GLN A 105 6.67 -11.01 16.01
N SER A 106 6.65 -12.24 15.54
CA SER A 106 7.27 -12.65 14.27
C SER A 106 6.75 -11.86 13.06
N VAL A 107 5.44 -11.59 12.99
CA VAL A 107 4.82 -10.78 11.91
C VAL A 107 5.23 -9.31 12.03
N LYS A 108 5.27 -8.78 13.25
CA LYS A 108 5.73 -7.40 13.50
C LYS A 108 7.18 -7.23 13.09
N ASP A 109 8.05 -8.15 13.49
CA ASP A 109 9.49 -8.13 13.18
C ASP A 109 9.72 -8.29 11.66
N LYS A 110 8.94 -9.14 11.00
CA LYS A 110 8.99 -9.30 9.55
C LYS A 110 8.65 -7.99 8.82
N LEU A 111 7.61 -7.27 9.26
CA LEU A 111 7.26 -5.96 8.66
C LEU A 111 8.36 -4.92 8.90
N ILE A 112 8.91 -4.85 10.11
CA ILE A 112 10.02 -3.97 10.44
C ILE A 112 11.23 -4.28 9.54
N LYS A 113 11.58 -5.56 9.42
CA LYS A 113 12.69 -6.01 8.59
C LYS A 113 12.51 -5.61 7.12
N LEU A 114 11.34 -5.91 6.52
CA LEU A 114 11.04 -5.56 5.14
C LEU A 114 11.13 -4.04 4.89
N THR A 115 10.61 -3.24 5.83
CA THR A 115 10.67 -1.78 5.74
C THR A 115 12.12 -1.27 5.84
N THR A 116 12.90 -1.84 6.75
CA THR A 116 14.31 -1.49 6.95
C THR A 116 15.16 -1.91 5.76
N ASP A 117 14.91 -3.09 5.20
CA ASP A 117 15.64 -3.60 4.03
C ASP A 117 15.32 -2.75 2.77
N ALA A 118 14.08 -2.30 2.61
CA ALA A 118 13.72 -1.36 1.57
C ALA A 118 14.46 -0.01 1.74
N PHE A 119 14.50 0.51 2.97
CA PHE A 119 15.21 1.75 3.27
C PHE A 119 16.72 1.65 3.02
N LYS A 120 17.35 0.51 3.34
CA LYS A 120 18.77 0.25 3.02
C LYS A 120 19.05 0.23 1.53
N LYS A 121 18.06 -0.04 0.70
CA LYS A 121 18.11 0.07 -0.76
C LYS A 121 17.71 1.46 -1.27
N GLU A 122 17.76 2.46 -0.42
CA GLU A 122 17.46 3.86 -0.72
C GLU A 122 15.99 4.12 -1.14
N VAL A 123 15.08 3.19 -0.83
CA VAL A 123 13.64 3.39 -1.04
C VAL A 123 13.10 4.36 0.01
N PHE A 124 12.65 5.53 -0.42
CA PHE A 124 12.10 6.57 0.43
C PHE A 124 10.59 6.80 0.25
N GLY A 125 10.00 6.26 -0.79
CA GLY A 125 8.57 6.38 -1.11
C GLY A 125 8.05 5.19 -1.91
N THR A 126 6.76 5.18 -2.22
CA THR A 126 6.08 4.13 -2.98
C THR A 126 5.15 4.74 -4.04
N PRO A 127 4.99 4.10 -5.23
CA PRO A 127 5.74 2.93 -5.67
C PRO A 127 7.22 3.24 -5.96
N THR A 128 8.10 2.24 -5.79
CA THR A 128 9.51 2.31 -6.18
C THR A 128 9.90 1.02 -6.91
N PHE A 129 10.55 1.15 -8.05
CA PHE A 129 11.11 0.06 -8.83
C PHE A 129 12.64 0.13 -8.76
N ILE A 130 13.29 -1.02 -8.54
CA ILE A 130 14.76 -1.12 -8.53
C ILE A 130 15.16 -2.11 -9.61
N ILE A 131 15.84 -1.63 -10.65
CA ILE A 131 16.28 -2.41 -11.80
C ILE A 131 17.74 -2.05 -12.08
N ASN A 132 18.63 -3.04 -12.16
CA ASN A 132 20.06 -2.82 -12.41
C ASN A 132 20.70 -1.81 -11.44
N ASN A 133 20.32 -1.84 -10.16
CA ASN A 133 20.75 -0.89 -9.14
C ASN A 133 20.34 0.58 -9.40
N LYS A 134 19.44 0.84 -10.36
CA LYS A 134 18.82 2.15 -10.57
C LYS A 134 17.46 2.21 -9.88
N ILE A 135 17.13 3.37 -9.31
CA ILE A 135 15.87 3.61 -8.61
C ILE A 135 14.95 4.44 -9.50
N PHE A 136 13.72 3.94 -9.67
CA PHE A 136 12.63 4.64 -10.34
C PHE A 136 11.50 4.83 -9.34
N TRP A 137 11.27 6.06 -8.89
CA TRP A 137 10.26 6.38 -7.91
C TRP A 137 9.07 7.11 -8.53
N GLY A 138 7.88 6.59 -8.27
CA GLY A 138 6.61 7.11 -8.77
C GLY A 138 5.98 6.24 -9.86
N GLN A 139 4.63 6.28 -9.96
CA GLN A 139 3.92 5.55 -11.01
C GLN A 139 4.26 6.11 -12.42
N ASP A 140 4.62 7.37 -12.50
CA ASP A 140 5.03 8.08 -13.72
C ASP A 140 6.46 7.71 -14.20
N ARG A 141 7.17 6.85 -13.47
CA ARG A 141 8.47 6.30 -13.84
C ARG A 141 8.43 4.84 -14.25
N LEU A 142 7.22 4.24 -14.31
CA LEU A 142 7.07 2.83 -14.67
C LEU A 142 7.60 2.55 -16.09
N GLU A 143 7.32 3.40 -17.06
CA GLU A 143 7.80 3.22 -18.45
C GLU A 143 9.34 3.18 -18.52
N TYR A 144 10.01 4.12 -17.85
CA TYR A 144 11.48 4.13 -17.78
C TYR A 144 12.04 2.90 -17.08
N ALA A 145 11.34 2.41 -16.04
CA ALA A 145 11.73 1.17 -15.36
C ALA A 145 11.60 -0.05 -16.28
N LEU A 146 10.55 -0.11 -17.09
CA LEU A 146 10.34 -1.18 -18.07
C LEU A 146 11.35 -1.12 -19.21
N GLU A 147 11.71 0.06 -19.70
CA GLU A 147 12.77 0.25 -20.69
C GLU A 147 14.12 -0.26 -20.17
N GLU A 148 14.49 0.10 -18.93
CA GLU A 148 15.72 -0.38 -18.30
C GLU A 148 15.70 -1.91 -18.11
N PHE A 149 14.56 -2.49 -17.75
CA PHE A 149 14.42 -3.95 -17.62
C PHE A 149 14.57 -4.67 -18.95
N SER A 150 14.06 -4.08 -20.03
CA SER A 150 14.09 -4.67 -21.38
C SER A 150 15.43 -4.47 -22.11
N SER A 151 16.30 -3.61 -21.59
CA SER A 151 17.61 -3.30 -22.19
C SER A 151 18.70 -4.31 -21.85
N ASN A 152 18.36 -5.38 -21.12
CA ASN A 152 19.19 -6.53 -20.82
C ASN A 152 18.65 -7.76 -21.52
#